data_4af515df28b871bb9c04b5ce77db1194
#
_entry.id   4af515df28b871bb9c04b5ce77db1194
#
_cell.length_a   1.000
_cell.length_b   1.000
_cell.length_c   1.000
_cell.angle_alpha   90.00
_cell.angle_beta   90.00
_cell.angle_gamma   90.00
#
_symmetry.space_group_name_H-M   'P 1'
#
loop_
_entity.id
_entity.type
_entity.pdbx_description
1 polymer ?
#
loop_
_entity_poly.entity_id
_entity_poly.type
_entity_poly.pdbx_seq_one_letter_code
_entity_poly.pdbx_strand_id
1 'polypeptide(L)'
;AGLFHDIATPTFKHCIDFMNGDSEHQESTEERTEEIIKNSKEIMELLNRDNIKVEEIYDYHIYPIADNDTPKLSSDRLEYTLSGGLYQVKIFDVDDIKKYYDNITICKNKDGIDEFTFKDYKICENFIQKISKLWPRWTEDEDRLSMQFIADIVKSMNLKGYITVDDLYKFSENEVINLIENCED
;
A
#
# COMPACT_ATOMS: atom_id res chain seq x y z
N ALA A 1 -10.42 -2.95 -9.14
CA ALA A 1 -9.61 -3.39 -7.99
C ALA A 1 -8.50 -2.38 -7.71
N GLY A 2 -7.47 -2.23 -8.55
CA GLY A 2 -6.32 -1.36 -8.26
C GLY A 2 -6.64 0.08 -7.84
N LEU A 3 -7.75 0.68 -8.28
CA LEU A 3 -8.17 2.01 -7.83
C LEU A 3 -8.61 2.03 -6.34
N PHE A 4 -9.07 0.91 -5.83
CA PHE A 4 -9.65 0.79 -4.49
C PHE A 4 -8.77 0.03 -3.50
N HIS A 5 -7.56 -0.40 -3.88
CA HIS A 5 -6.72 -1.23 -3.03
C HIS A 5 -6.40 -0.55 -1.68
N ASP A 6 -6.19 0.76 -1.70
CA ASP A 6 -5.88 1.57 -0.51
C ASP A 6 -7.09 2.30 0.10
N ILE A 7 -8.34 2.01 -0.32
CA ILE A 7 -9.51 2.77 0.17
C ILE A 7 -9.74 2.56 1.68
N ALA A 8 -9.30 1.46 2.22
CA ALA A 8 -9.36 1.14 3.64
C ALA A 8 -8.11 1.57 4.42
N THR A 9 -7.33 2.49 3.88
CA THR A 9 -6.14 3.00 4.57
C THR A 9 -6.54 3.97 5.68
N PRO A 10 -6.26 3.64 6.96
CA PRO A 10 -6.49 4.56 8.08
C PRO A 10 -5.39 5.62 8.18
N THR A 11 -5.62 6.60 9.04
CA THR A 11 -4.57 7.52 9.47
C THR A 11 -3.37 6.75 10.02
N PHE A 12 -2.16 7.13 9.63
CA PHE A 12 -0.88 6.47 9.90
C PHE A 12 -0.68 5.10 9.23
N LYS A 13 -1.54 4.73 8.29
CA LYS A 13 -1.38 3.59 7.39
C LYS A 13 -0.84 2.33 8.12
N HIS A 14 0.33 1.85 7.74
CA HIS A 14 0.93 0.62 8.27
C HIS A 14 1.25 0.65 9.77
N CYS A 15 1.34 1.83 10.42
CA CYS A 15 1.44 1.88 11.87
C CYS A 15 0.23 1.21 12.55
N ILE A 16 -0.94 1.23 11.90
CA ILE A 16 -2.13 0.58 12.44
C ILE A 16 -2.06 -0.94 12.27
N ASP A 17 -1.41 -1.43 11.22
CA ASP A 17 -1.11 -2.86 11.09
C ASP A 17 -0.21 -3.34 12.24
N PHE A 18 0.83 -2.57 12.58
CA PHE A 18 1.66 -2.84 13.78
C PHE A 18 0.83 -2.85 15.06
N MET A 19 -0.09 -1.89 15.23
CA MET A 19 -1.00 -1.85 16.38
C MET A 19 -1.88 -3.10 16.46
N ASN A 20 -2.32 -3.64 15.32
CA ASN A 20 -3.13 -4.84 15.20
C ASN A 20 -2.32 -6.14 15.36
N GLY A 21 -0.96 -6.06 15.42
CA GLY A 21 -0.07 -7.20 15.52
C GLY A 21 0.30 -7.83 14.18
N ASP A 22 -0.01 -7.16 13.07
CA ASP A 22 0.30 -7.58 11.70
C ASP A 22 1.45 -6.75 11.11
N SER A 23 2.58 -6.74 11.80
CA SER A 23 3.78 -6.01 11.35
C SER A 23 4.52 -6.69 10.19
N GLU A 24 4.20 -7.94 9.89
CA GLU A 24 4.88 -8.73 8.85
C GLU A 24 4.20 -8.58 7.48
N HIS A 25 2.88 -8.75 7.41
CA HIS A 25 2.13 -8.68 6.15
C HIS A 25 1.61 -7.26 5.86
N GLN A 26 1.21 -6.53 6.92
CA GLN A 26 0.69 -5.15 6.82
C GLN A 26 -0.62 -5.04 6.01
N GLU A 27 -1.50 -6.02 6.16
CA GLU A 27 -2.76 -6.16 5.42
C GLU A 27 -4.01 -6.07 6.32
N SER A 28 -3.81 -6.00 7.65
CA SER A 28 -4.91 -6.06 8.63
C SER A 28 -5.96 -4.97 8.46
N THR A 29 -5.61 -3.85 7.84
CA THR A 29 -6.52 -2.72 7.59
C THR A 29 -7.35 -2.92 6.32
N GLU A 30 -6.95 -3.79 5.41
CA GLU A 30 -7.64 -4.04 4.14
C GLU A 30 -8.97 -4.78 4.27
N GLU A 31 -9.17 -5.49 5.39
CA GLU A 31 -10.41 -6.20 5.70
C GLU A 31 -11.66 -5.31 5.62
N ARG A 32 -11.52 -3.99 5.77
CA ARG A 32 -12.61 -3.02 5.70
C ARG A 32 -12.94 -2.52 4.30
N THR A 33 -12.19 -2.90 3.28
CA THR A 33 -12.35 -2.40 1.90
C THR A 33 -13.77 -2.65 1.37
N GLU A 34 -14.30 -3.85 1.53
CA GLU A 34 -15.65 -4.19 1.07
C GLU A 34 -16.72 -3.35 1.78
N GLU A 35 -16.62 -3.20 3.10
CA GLU A 35 -17.54 -2.42 3.93
C GLU A 35 -17.55 -0.95 3.49
N ILE A 36 -16.37 -0.34 3.32
CA ILE A 36 -16.22 1.06 2.93
C ILE A 36 -16.81 1.30 1.55
N ILE A 37 -16.55 0.43 0.57
CA ILE A 37 -17.11 0.52 -0.78
C ILE A 37 -18.64 0.44 -0.72
N LYS A 38 -19.19 -0.57 -0.02
CA LYS A 38 -20.65 -0.79 0.08
C LYS A 38 -21.39 0.35 0.80
N ASN A 39 -20.72 1.01 1.75
CA ASN A 39 -21.30 2.12 2.49
C ASN A 39 -21.21 3.46 1.77
N SER A 40 -20.39 3.58 0.72
CA SER A 40 -20.32 4.80 -0.10
C SER A 40 -21.41 4.78 -1.17
N LYS A 41 -22.40 5.67 -1.00
CA LYS A 41 -23.49 5.82 -1.96
C LYS A 41 -22.96 6.23 -3.35
N GLU A 42 -22.00 7.14 -3.38
CA GLU A 42 -21.41 7.66 -4.60
C GLU A 42 -20.68 6.57 -5.38
N ILE A 43 -19.87 5.76 -4.69
CA ILE A 43 -19.16 4.63 -5.32
C ILE A 43 -20.17 3.62 -5.84
N MET A 44 -21.16 3.24 -5.04
CA MET A 44 -22.18 2.26 -5.44
C MET A 44 -23.04 2.73 -6.61
N GLU A 45 -23.36 4.02 -6.71
CA GLU A 45 -24.06 4.58 -7.88
C GLU A 45 -23.21 4.45 -9.16
N LEU A 46 -21.90 4.72 -9.08
CA LEU A 46 -20.99 4.59 -10.22
C LEU A 46 -20.81 3.14 -10.64
N LEU A 47 -20.61 2.23 -9.69
CA LEU A 47 -20.49 0.81 -9.95
C LEU A 47 -21.75 0.24 -10.63
N ASN A 48 -22.92 0.60 -10.12
CA ASN A 48 -24.20 0.19 -10.72
C ASN A 48 -24.39 0.75 -12.12
N ARG A 49 -24.03 2.03 -12.36
CA ARG A 49 -24.07 2.65 -13.69
C ARG A 49 -23.22 1.86 -14.70
N ASP A 50 -22.04 1.43 -14.27
CA ASP A 50 -21.06 0.77 -15.15
C ASP A 50 -21.19 -0.75 -15.11
N ASN A 51 -22.21 -1.29 -14.38
CA ASN A 51 -22.47 -2.71 -14.21
C ASN A 51 -21.26 -3.50 -13.68
N ILE A 52 -20.52 -2.90 -12.73
CA ILE A 52 -19.40 -3.51 -12.03
C ILE A 52 -19.89 -4.00 -10.66
N LYS A 53 -19.57 -5.24 -10.32
CA LYS A 53 -19.92 -5.81 -9.01
C LYS A 53 -18.85 -5.49 -7.97
N VAL A 54 -19.25 -5.34 -6.72
CA VAL A 54 -18.31 -5.09 -5.61
C VAL A 54 -17.31 -6.23 -5.49
N GLU A 55 -17.75 -7.48 -5.68
CA GLU A 55 -16.92 -8.69 -5.64
C GLU A 55 -15.80 -8.71 -6.69
N GLU A 56 -15.90 -7.86 -7.72
CA GLU A 56 -14.87 -7.74 -8.77
C GLU A 56 -13.79 -6.71 -8.42
N ILE A 57 -13.96 -5.94 -7.33
CA ILE A 57 -13.08 -4.80 -7.04
C ILE A 57 -12.57 -4.69 -5.61
N TYR A 58 -13.26 -5.27 -4.61
CA TYR A 58 -12.86 -5.09 -3.21
C TYR A 58 -11.61 -5.91 -2.84
N ASP A 59 -11.47 -7.08 -3.46
CA ASP A 59 -10.31 -7.96 -3.28
C ASP A 59 -9.42 -7.91 -4.53
N TYR A 60 -8.33 -7.16 -4.46
CA TYR A 60 -7.41 -7.05 -5.59
C TYR A 60 -6.48 -8.27 -5.72
N HIS A 61 -6.36 -9.11 -4.70
CA HIS A 61 -5.55 -10.34 -4.72
C HIS A 61 -6.05 -11.36 -5.75
N ILE A 62 -7.33 -11.29 -6.15
CA ILE A 62 -7.84 -12.12 -7.26
C ILE A 62 -7.19 -11.80 -8.60
N TYR A 63 -6.45 -10.69 -8.69
CA TYR A 63 -5.71 -10.26 -9.87
C TYR A 63 -4.20 -10.39 -9.64
N PRO A 64 -3.54 -11.46 -10.11
CA PRO A 64 -2.13 -11.76 -9.78
C PRO A 64 -1.12 -10.68 -10.12
N ILE A 65 -1.48 -9.79 -11.07
CA ILE A 65 -0.62 -8.65 -11.45
C ILE A 65 -0.96 -7.35 -10.70
N ALA A 66 -2.10 -7.28 -10.00
CA ALA A 66 -2.45 -6.10 -9.21
C ALA A 66 -1.58 -6.07 -7.95
N ASP A 67 -1.63 -7.14 -7.17
CA ASP A 67 -0.66 -7.43 -6.13
C ASP A 67 -0.39 -8.93 -6.00
N ASN A 68 0.72 -9.29 -5.35
CA ASN A 68 1.19 -10.67 -5.18
C ASN A 68 2.29 -10.75 -4.13
N ASP A 69 2.60 -11.97 -3.68
CA ASP A 69 3.65 -12.19 -2.67
C ASP A 69 5.02 -11.70 -3.12
N THR A 70 5.73 -11.06 -2.19
CA THR A 70 7.15 -10.76 -2.34
C THR A 70 7.95 -12.05 -2.63
N PRO A 71 8.93 -12.04 -3.53
CA PRO A 71 9.56 -10.88 -4.21
C PRO A 71 9.04 -10.60 -5.63
N LYS A 72 7.89 -11.10 -6.01
CA LYS A 72 7.34 -10.89 -7.35
C LYS A 72 7.00 -9.42 -7.58
N LEU A 73 7.00 -9.00 -8.85
CA LEU A 73 6.61 -7.66 -9.22
C LEU A 73 5.09 -7.59 -9.43
N SER A 74 4.43 -6.67 -8.75
CA SER A 74 3.02 -6.33 -8.92
C SER A 74 2.86 -4.91 -9.47
N SER A 75 1.65 -4.52 -9.86
CA SER A 75 1.36 -3.15 -10.27
C SER A 75 1.61 -2.16 -9.14
N ASP A 76 1.18 -2.49 -7.93
CA ASP A 76 1.40 -1.69 -6.75
C ASP A 76 2.89 -1.58 -6.43
N ARG A 77 3.58 -2.72 -6.33
CA ARG A 77 5.03 -2.75 -6.06
C ARG A 77 5.84 -2.02 -7.11
N LEU A 78 5.43 -2.08 -8.37
CA LEU A 78 6.08 -1.32 -9.44
C LEU A 78 5.87 0.18 -9.26
N GLU A 79 4.64 0.60 -8.96
CA GLU A 79 4.29 2.02 -8.78
C GLU A 79 5.12 2.64 -7.66
N TYR A 80 5.04 2.10 -6.44
CA TYR A 80 5.75 2.70 -5.32
C TYR A 80 7.27 2.57 -5.43
N THR A 81 7.79 1.55 -6.14
CA THR A 81 9.22 1.44 -6.43
C THR A 81 9.69 2.53 -7.38
N LEU A 82 8.94 2.79 -8.45
CA LEU A 82 9.29 3.85 -9.40
C LEU A 82 9.14 5.24 -8.79
N SER A 83 8.03 5.50 -8.10
CA SER A 83 7.76 6.80 -7.45
C SER A 83 8.72 7.06 -6.28
N GLY A 84 8.96 6.08 -5.42
CA GLY A 84 9.95 6.18 -4.34
C GLY A 84 11.37 6.36 -4.86
N GLY A 85 11.73 5.65 -5.92
CA GLY A 85 13.03 5.82 -6.58
C GLY A 85 13.24 7.20 -7.19
N LEU A 86 12.17 7.83 -7.69
CA LEU A 86 12.21 9.19 -8.26
C LEU A 86 12.20 10.27 -7.16
N TYR A 87 11.26 10.19 -6.21
CA TYR A 87 10.99 11.30 -5.29
C TYR A 87 11.73 11.18 -3.96
N GLN A 88 11.85 9.98 -3.39
CA GLN A 88 12.43 9.77 -2.07
C GLN A 88 13.97 9.67 -2.13
N VAL A 89 14.49 8.72 -2.90
CA VAL A 89 15.94 8.43 -2.93
C VAL A 89 16.67 8.95 -4.16
N LYS A 90 15.94 9.41 -5.18
CA LYS A 90 16.48 10.03 -6.41
C LYS A 90 17.48 9.13 -7.16
N ILE A 91 17.18 7.82 -7.20
CA ILE A 91 17.96 6.84 -8.00
C ILE A 91 17.44 6.71 -9.42
N PHE A 92 16.25 7.25 -9.70
CA PHE A 92 15.63 7.32 -11.01
C PHE A 92 15.42 8.77 -11.43
N ASP A 93 15.45 9.00 -12.73
CA ASP A 93 14.88 10.16 -13.38
C ASP A 93 13.65 9.75 -14.23
N VAL A 94 13.00 10.72 -14.86
CA VAL A 94 11.79 10.48 -15.67
C VAL A 94 12.09 9.59 -16.89
N ASP A 95 13.28 9.69 -17.48
CA ASP A 95 13.68 8.88 -18.63
C ASP A 95 13.94 7.42 -18.22
N ASP A 96 14.51 7.20 -17.03
CA ASP A 96 14.62 5.87 -16.43
C ASP A 96 13.24 5.22 -16.23
N ILE A 97 12.30 5.96 -15.63
CA ILE A 97 10.94 5.46 -15.40
C ILE A 97 10.28 5.08 -16.72
N LYS A 98 10.33 5.97 -17.70
CA LYS A 98 9.78 5.70 -19.03
C LYS A 98 10.41 4.47 -19.67
N LYS A 99 11.73 4.32 -19.59
CA LYS A 99 12.48 3.18 -20.11
C LYS A 99 12.03 1.87 -19.47
N TYR A 100 11.88 1.84 -18.14
CA TYR A 100 11.44 0.63 -17.43
C TYR A 100 10.00 0.31 -17.75
N TYR A 101 9.10 1.30 -17.67
CA TYR A 101 7.69 1.12 -17.97
C TYR A 101 7.44 0.61 -19.39
N ASP A 102 8.08 1.20 -20.41
CA ASP A 102 7.96 0.76 -21.80
C ASP A 102 8.53 -0.65 -22.04
N ASN A 103 9.38 -1.14 -21.13
CA ASN A 103 10.02 -2.45 -21.23
C ASN A 103 9.24 -3.55 -20.49
N ILE A 104 8.34 -3.19 -19.58
CA ILE A 104 7.52 -4.17 -18.85
C ILE A 104 6.53 -4.84 -19.80
N THR A 105 6.27 -6.12 -19.55
CA THR A 105 5.29 -6.94 -20.23
C THR A 105 4.73 -7.98 -19.26
N ILE A 106 3.66 -8.66 -19.66
CA ILE A 106 3.06 -9.75 -18.89
C ILE A 106 3.42 -11.07 -19.57
N CYS A 107 3.79 -12.07 -18.79
CA CYS A 107 3.97 -13.44 -19.26
C CYS A 107 3.29 -14.43 -18.30
N LYS A 108 3.11 -15.66 -18.73
CA LYS A 108 2.72 -16.77 -17.86
C LYS A 108 3.97 -17.33 -17.17
N ASN A 109 3.92 -17.45 -15.84
CA ASN A 109 4.94 -18.17 -15.09
C ASN A 109 4.79 -19.70 -15.24
N LYS A 110 5.64 -20.48 -14.55
CA LYS A 110 5.62 -21.96 -14.58
C LYS A 110 4.28 -22.57 -14.17
N ASP A 111 3.48 -21.85 -13.39
CA ASP A 111 2.20 -22.32 -12.87
C ASP A 111 1.01 -21.81 -13.73
N GLY A 112 1.31 -21.12 -14.85
CA GLY A 112 0.31 -20.58 -15.76
C GLY A 112 -0.34 -19.28 -15.30
N ILE A 113 0.18 -18.66 -14.23
CA ILE A 113 -0.30 -17.42 -13.64
C ILE A 113 0.35 -16.23 -14.35
N ASP A 114 -0.40 -15.15 -14.55
CA ASP A 114 0.12 -13.92 -15.13
C ASP A 114 1.11 -13.25 -14.17
N GLU A 115 2.25 -12.80 -14.70
CA GLU A 115 3.34 -12.20 -13.95
C GLU A 115 4.01 -11.09 -14.76
N PHE A 116 4.41 -9.99 -14.11
CA PHE A 116 5.21 -8.96 -14.76
C PHE A 116 6.62 -9.45 -15.03
N THR A 117 7.13 -9.11 -16.20
CA THR A 117 8.51 -9.34 -16.60
C THR A 117 9.03 -8.21 -17.49
N PHE A 118 10.31 -8.23 -17.80
CA PHE A 118 10.93 -7.30 -18.72
C PHE A 118 11.16 -7.97 -20.08
N LYS A 119 10.98 -7.21 -21.16
CA LYS A 119 11.29 -7.65 -22.54
C LYS A 119 12.79 -7.83 -22.77
N ASP A 120 13.62 -7.02 -22.09
CA ASP A 120 15.08 -6.99 -22.21
C ASP A 120 15.74 -7.28 -20.87
N TYR A 121 16.57 -8.34 -20.85
CA TYR A 121 17.30 -8.76 -19.64
C TYR A 121 18.21 -7.66 -19.07
N LYS A 122 18.91 -6.88 -19.92
CA LYS A 122 19.82 -5.83 -19.44
C LYS A 122 19.07 -4.67 -18.79
N ILE A 123 17.86 -4.39 -19.26
CA ILE A 123 16.99 -3.38 -18.64
C ILE A 123 16.50 -3.89 -17.29
N CYS A 124 16.10 -5.15 -17.20
CA CYS A 124 15.74 -5.81 -15.94
C CYS A 124 16.91 -5.78 -14.94
N GLU A 125 18.10 -6.21 -15.37
CA GLU A 125 19.29 -6.20 -14.51
C GLU A 125 19.62 -4.79 -13.99
N ASN A 126 19.56 -3.78 -14.85
CA ASN A 126 19.78 -2.40 -14.46
C ASN A 126 18.71 -1.89 -13.48
N PHE A 127 17.45 -2.26 -13.69
CA PHE A 127 16.36 -1.97 -12.75
C PHE A 127 16.65 -2.58 -11.38
N ILE A 128 16.93 -3.89 -11.32
CA ILE A 128 17.21 -4.60 -10.06
C ILE A 128 18.42 -4.00 -9.33
N GLN A 129 19.52 -3.69 -10.05
CA GLN A 129 20.70 -3.06 -9.46
C GLN A 129 20.39 -1.68 -8.84
N LYS A 130 19.47 -0.91 -9.41
CA LYS A 130 19.05 0.37 -8.85
C LYS A 130 18.14 0.17 -7.63
N ILE A 131 17.11 -0.64 -7.74
CA ILE A 131 16.15 -0.82 -6.64
C ILE A 131 16.73 -1.56 -5.43
N SER A 132 17.78 -2.35 -5.59
CA SER A 132 18.51 -2.95 -4.46
C SER A 132 19.09 -1.92 -3.49
N LYS A 133 19.19 -0.65 -3.88
CA LYS A 133 19.60 0.47 -3.01
C LYS A 133 18.41 1.13 -2.31
N LEU A 134 17.20 0.97 -2.85
CA LEU A 134 15.96 1.54 -2.31
C LEU A 134 15.33 0.62 -1.26
N TRP A 135 15.14 -0.65 -1.59
CA TRP A 135 14.42 -1.60 -0.74
C TRP A 135 14.94 -1.75 0.69
N PRO A 136 16.26 -1.73 0.98
CA PRO A 136 16.72 -1.76 2.36
C PRO A 136 16.16 -0.65 3.24
N ARG A 137 15.84 0.53 2.66
CA ARG A 137 15.30 1.66 3.42
C ARG A 137 13.92 1.38 4.01
N TRP A 138 13.11 0.57 3.36
CA TRP A 138 11.76 0.21 3.84
C TRP A 138 11.75 -0.91 4.88
N THR A 139 12.92 -1.48 5.16
CA THR A 139 13.11 -2.55 6.15
C THR A 139 14.15 -2.20 7.21
N GLU A 140 14.64 -0.96 7.22
CA GLU A 140 15.57 -0.47 8.23
C GLU A 140 14.91 -0.41 9.62
N ASP A 141 15.71 -0.61 10.66
CA ASP A 141 15.23 -0.59 12.04
C ASP A 141 14.57 0.74 12.42
N GLU A 142 15.07 1.86 11.88
CA GLU A 142 14.51 3.19 12.12
C GLU A 142 13.08 3.32 11.62
N ASP A 143 12.78 2.78 10.44
CA ASP A 143 11.44 2.79 9.85
C ASP A 143 10.48 1.93 10.69
N ARG A 144 10.86 0.69 10.98
CA ARG A 144 10.05 -0.24 11.75
C ARG A 144 9.84 0.21 13.19
N LEU A 145 10.87 0.76 13.85
CA LEU A 145 10.75 1.32 15.20
C LEU A 145 9.85 2.54 15.24
N SER A 146 9.90 3.39 14.20
CA SER A 146 9.02 4.57 14.11
C SER A 146 7.56 4.14 13.95
N MET A 147 7.27 3.15 13.11
CA MET A 147 5.92 2.59 12.97
C MET A 147 5.42 1.96 14.28
N GLN A 148 6.26 1.17 14.95
CA GLN A 148 5.91 0.57 16.24
C GLN A 148 5.65 1.64 17.32
N PHE A 149 6.46 2.70 17.35
CA PHE A 149 6.28 3.79 18.31
C PHE A 149 4.94 4.51 18.14
N ILE A 150 4.57 4.83 16.89
CA ILE A 150 3.26 5.43 16.59
C ILE A 150 2.14 4.44 16.94
N ALA A 151 2.29 3.16 16.62
CA ALA A 151 1.34 2.11 16.96
C ALA A 151 1.09 2.06 18.49
N ASP A 152 2.15 2.12 19.30
CA ASP A 152 2.05 2.10 20.77
C ASP A 152 1.34 3.33 21.32
N ILE A 153 1.61 4.52 20.77
CA ILE A 153 0.91 5.76 21.12
C ILE A 153 -0.59 5.63 20.81
N VAL A 154 -0.94 5.30 19.57
CA VAL A 154 -2.35 5.18 19.15
C VAL A 154 -3.08 4.11 19.98
N LYS A 155 -2.42 2.98 20.25
CA LYS A 155 -2.97 1.91 21.11
C LYS A 155 -3.24 2.42 22.54
N SER A 156 -2.31 3.19 23.12
CA SER A 156 -2.49 3.79 24.44
C SER A 156 -3.67 4.76 24.45
N MET A 157 -3.78 5.62 23.44
CA MET A 157 -4.89 6.56 23.29
C MET A 157 -6.24 5.84 23.14
N ASN A 158 -6.27 4.74 22.37
CA ASN A 158 -7.47 3.94 22.22
C ASN A 158 -7.90 3.29 23.54
N LEU A 159 -6.96 2.71 24.28
CA LEU A 159 -7.24 2.09 25.59
C LEU A 159 -7.75 3.10 26.63
N LYS A 160 -7.32 4.34 26.53
CA LYS A 160 -7.76 5.44 27.41
C LYS A 160 -9.07 6.12 26.94
N GLY A 161 -9.57 5.76 25.76
CA GLY A 161 -10.80 6.28 25.19
C GLY A 161 -10.68 7.66 24.52
N TYR A 162 -9.47 8.13 24.23
CA TYR A 162 -9.23 9.41 23.52
C TYR A 162 -9.51 9.30 22.02
N ILE A 163 -9.34 8.11 21.43
CA ILE A 163 -9.58 7.84 20.02
C ILE A 163 -10.11 6.40 19.87
N THR A 164 -11.01 6.20 18.92
CA THR A 164 -11.47 4.86 18.54
C THR A 164 -10.80 4.40 17.25
N VAL A 165 -10.82 3.10 16.96
CA VAL A 165 -10.33 2.58 15.67
C VAL A 165 -11.11 3.21 14.51
N ASP A 166 -12.42 3.43 14.67
CA ASP A 166 -13.24 4.06 13.63
C ASP A 166 -12.88 5.53 13.37
N ASP A 167 -12.35 6.23 14.35
CA ASP A 167 -11.89 7.62 14.18
C ASP A 167 -10.65 7.68 13.30
N LEU A 168 -9.81 6.65 13.29
CA LEU A 168 -8.63 6.56 12.42
C LEU A 168 -8.99 6.50 10.93
N TYR A 169 -10.22 6.11 10.59
CA TYR A 169 -10.74 6.12 9.22
C TYR A 169 -11.48 7.41 8.85
N LYS A 170 -11.62 8.34 9.78
CA LYS A 170 -12.36 9.61 9.60
C LYS A 170 -11.49 10.84 9.75
N PHE A 171 -10.51 10.78 10.66
CA PHE A 171 -9.63 11.89 10.95
C PHE A 171 -8.42 11.91 10.01
N SER A 172 -7.99 13.11 9.65
CA SER A 172 -6.70 13.32 9.01
C SER A 172 -5.55 13.11 10.01
N GLU A 173 -4.34 12.91 9.51
CA GLU A 173 -3.14 12.82 10.37
C GLU A 173 -2.99 14.03 11.30
N ASN A 174 -3.21 15.25 10.78
CA ASN A 174 -3.12 16.47 11.57
C ASN A 174 -4.14 16.50 12.73
N GLU A 175 -5.35 15.98 12.52
CA GLU A 175 -6.35 15.90 13.59
C GLU A 175 -5.94 14.92 14.67
N VAL A 176 -5.40 13.76 14.30
CA VAL A 176 -4.90 12.79 15.28
C VAL A 176 -3.65 13.31 15.99
N ILE A 177 -2.71 13.95 15.29
CA ILE A 177 -1.54 14.59 15.91
C ILE A 177 -1.98 15.65 16.93
N ASN A 178 -2.93 16.50 16.59
CA ASN A 178 -3.48 17.48 17.52
C ASN A 178 -4.11 16.84 18.76
N LEU A 179 -4.78 15.70 18.63
CA LEU A 179 -5.30 14.96 19.78
C LEU A 179 -4.17 14.43 20.66
N ILE A 180 -3.09 13.91 20.06
CA ILE A 180 -1.91 13.43 20.78
C ILE A 180 -1.23 14.57 21.55
N GLU A 181 -1.01 15.72 20.89
CA GLU A 181 -0.32 16.88 21.49
C GLU A 181 -1.12 17.55 22.62
N ASN A 182 -2.45 17.46 22.59
CA ASN A 182 -3.33 18.03 23.61
C ASN A 182 -3.79 17.01 24.68
N CYS A 183 -3.26 15.79 24.64
CA CYS A 183 -3.50 14.79 25.66
C CYS A 183 -2.75 15.19 26.94
N GLU A 184 -3.44 15.21 28.09
CA GLU A 184 -2.87 15.63 29.39
C GLU A 184 -2.07 14.52 30.09
N ASP A 185 -1.65 13.46 29.39
CA ASP A 185 -0.90 12.31 29.96
C ASP A 185 0.56 12.28 29.52
#